data_46d1ef8c22198df5a0e6408acb2b0492
#
_entry.id   46d1ef8c22198df5a0e6408acb2b0492
#
_cell.length_a   1.000
_cell.length_b   1.000
_cell.length_c   1.000
_cell.angle_alpha   90.00
_cell.angle_beta   90.00
_cell.angle_gamma   90.00
#
_symmetry.space_group_name_H-M   'P 1'
#
loop_
_entity.id
_entity.type
_entity.pdbx_description
1 polymer ?
#
loop_
_entity_poly.entity_id
_entity_poly.type
_entity_poly.pdbx_seq_one_letter_code
_entity_poly.pdbx_strand_id
1 'polypeptide(L)'
;MSKKPTVLMILDGYGLSDKMNGNAVAEANTPVMDQLMAEYPFVRGNASGMAVGLPEGQMGNSEVGHLNMGAGRIVYQDLTKITKAIQDGDFFENEALLAACANVKAHDSALHLYGLVSDGGVHSHNTHIYGLLELAKRQRSEERRVGK
;
A
#
# COMPACT_ATOMS: atom_id res chain seq x y z
N MET A 1 32.32 25.75 9.21
CA MET A 1 31.44 25.85 8.04
C MET A 1 30.08 26.35 8.49
N SER A 2 29.62 27.48 7.94
CA SER A 2 28.26 27.96 8.25
C SER A 2 27.23 26.99 7.64
N LYS A 3 26.32 26.47 8.44
CA LYS A 3 25.21 25.63 7.95
C LYS A 3 24.29 26.51 7.08
N LYS A 4 24.10 26.14 5.84
CA LYS A 4 23.09 26.78 4.98
C LYS A 4 21.73 26.20 5.32
N PRO A 5 20.71 27.01 5.65
CA PRO A 5 19.38 26.50 5.89
C PRO A 5 18.77 25.90 4.61
N THR A 6 18.07 24.81 4.75
CA THR A 6 17.28 24.19 3.67
C THR A 6 15.80 24.27 4.06
N VAL A 7 14.96 24.71 3.15
CA VAL A 7 13.51 24.81 3.33
C VAL A 7 12.84 23.77 2.44
N LEU A 8 12.03 22.92 3.02
CA LEU A 8 11.10 22.04 2.31
C LEU A 8 9.70 22.66 2.43
N MET A 9 9.13 23.06 1.30
CA MET A 9 7.77 23.61 1.23
C MET A 9 6.86 22.60 0.58
N ILE A 10 5.83 22.15 1.29
CA ILE A 10 4.83 21.20 0.81
C ILE A 10 3.52 21.95 0.58
N LEU A 11 3.10 22.04 -0.68
CA LEU A 11 1.83 22.62 -1.08
C LEU A 11 0.80 21.47 -1.18
N ASP A 12 0.27 21.05 -0.03
CA ASP A 12 -0.66 19.94 0.05
C ASP A 12 -1.95 20.24 -0.71
N GLY A 13 -2.37 19.29 -1.55
CA GLY A 13 -3.52 19.48 -2.44
C GLY A 13 -3.22 20.23 -3.74
N TYR A 14 -1.99 20.74 -3.95
CA TYR A 14 -1.60 21.41 -5.18
C TYR A 14 -1.23 20.37 -6.24
N GLY A 15 -2.24 19.86 -6.96
CA GLY A 15 -2.06 18.85 -8.01
C GLY A 15 -1.91 19.45 -9.39
N LEU A 16 -1.19 18.74 -10.25
CA LEU A 16 -1.02 19.10 -11.65
C LEU A 16 -1.99 18.30 -12.52
N SER A 17 -2.70 18.99 -13.40
CA SER A 17 -3.63 18.38 -14.37
C SER A 17 -3.63 19.20 -15.64
N ASP A 18 -3.74 18.53 -16.79
CA ASP A 18 -3.88 19.19 -18.09
C ASP A 18 -5.33 19.63 -18.38
N LYS A 19 -6.27 19.27 -17.49
CA LYS A 19 -7.68 19.73 -17.59
C LYS A 19 -7.79 21.15 -17.04
N MET A 20 -8.34 22.06 -17.84
CA MET A 20 -8.53 23.46 -17.46
C MET A 20 -9.85 23.66 -16.68
N ASN A 21 -10.94 23.07 -17.14
CA ASN A 21 -12.27 23.29 -16.58
C ASN A 21 -12.34 22.78 -15.13
N GLY A 22 -12.66 23.67 -14.20
CA GLY A 22 -12.73 23.40 -12.76
C GLY A 22 -11.36 23.17 -12.08
N ASN A 23 -10.28 23.58 -12.72
CA ASN A 23 -8.91 23.45 -12.21
C ASN A 23 -8.39 24.84 -11.76
N ALA A 24 -8.62 25.17 -10.51
CA ALA A 24 -8.22 26.45 -9.94
C ALA A 24 -6.69 26.69 -10.01
N VAL A 25 -5.87 25.64 -9.98
CA VAL A 25 -4.41 25.73 -10.12
C VAL A 25 -4.03 26.20 -11.53
N ALA A 26 -4.68 25.65 -12.57
CA ALA A 26 -4.40 25.99 -13.95
C ALA A 26 -5.00 27.36 -14.36
N GLU A 27 -6.10 27.78 -13.72
CA GLU A 27 -6.77 29.05 -14.00
C GLU A 27 -6.16 30.23 -13.21
N ALA A 28 -5.40 29.96 -12.16
CA ALA A 28 -4.79 30.97 -11.32
C ALA A 28 -3.60 31.66 -12.02
N ASN A 29 -3.37 32.93 -11.70
CA ASN A 29 -2.16 33.64 -12.11
C ASN A 29 -1.02 33.31 -11.14
N THR A 30 -0.12 32.41 -11.55
CA THR A 30 0.95 31.85 -10.70
C THR A 30 2.36 32.12 -11.25
N PRO A 31 2.74 33.39 -11.51
CA PRO A 31 3.98 33.71 -12.24
C PRO A 31 5.25 33.17 -11.56
N VAL A 32 5.28 33.11 -10.23
CA VAL A 32 6.43 32.59 -9.49
C VAL A 32 6.53 31.07 -9.63
N MET A 33 5.41 30.35 -9.54
CA MET A 33 5.40 28.89 -9.73
C MET A 33 5.75 28.51 -11.17
N ASP A 34 5.22 29.27 -12.13
CA ASP A 34 5.51 29.07 -13.56
C ASP A 34 7.01 29.28 -13.84
N GLN A 35 7.60 30.33 -13.27
CA GLN A 35 9.03 30.58 -13.38
C GLN A 35 9.85 29.45 -12.73
N LEU A 36 9.50 29.02 -11.52
CA LEU A 36 10.22 27.94 -10.83
C LEU A 36 10.18 26.63 -11.61
N MET A 37 9.04 26.28 -12.18
CA MET A 37 8.90 25.08 -13.01
C MET A 37 9.68 25.15 -14.33
N ALA A 38 9.84 26.35 -14.88
CA ALA A 38 10.57 26.57 -16.14
C ALA A 38 12.10 26.62 -15.97
N GLU A 39 12.58 27.23 -14.89
CA GLU A 39 14.01 27.54 -14.71
C GLU A 39 14.78 26.54 -13.83
N TYR A 40 14.07 25.78 -12.98
CA TYR A 40 14.69 24.86 -12.03
C TYR A 40 14.35 23.39 -12.35
N PRO A 41 15.14 22.42 -11.83
CA PRO A 41 14.84 21.02 -11.99
C PRO A 41 13.44 20.69 -11.48
N PHE A 42 12.61 20.13 -12.35
CA PHE A 42 11.23 19.80 -12.09
C PHE A 42 10.92 18.36 -12.49
N VAL A 43 10.17 17.64 -11.65
CA VAL A 43 9.69 16.28 -11.93
C VAL A 43 8.27 16.11 -11.43
N ARG A 44 7.44 15.42 -12.21
CA ARG A 44 6.11 15.02 -11.80
C ARG A 44 6.19 13.74 -10.98
N GLY A 45 5.64 13.77 -9.78
CA GLY A 45 5.48 12.61 -8.91
C GLY A 45 4.07 12.04 -8.96
N ASN A 46 3.93 10.73 -8.76
CA ASN A 46 2.64 10.08 -8.60
C ASN A 46 2.21 10.15 -7.14
N ALA A 47 0.99 10.59 -6.87
CA ALA A 47 0.46 10.79 -5.51
C ALA A 47 -0.69 9.82 -5.18
N SER A 48 -0.87 8.72 -5.93
CA SER A 48 -1.97 7.78 -5.75
C SER A 48 -1.54 6.33 -5.98
N GLY A 49 -2.35 5.40 -5.55
CA GLY A 49 -2.19 3.97 -5.78
C GLY A 49 -0.87 3.42 -5.25
N MET A 50 -0.32 2.44 -5.95
CA MET A 50 0.90 1.73 -5.54
C MET A 50 2.13 2.64 -5.38
N ALA A 51 2.17 3.76 -6.09
CA ALA A 51 3.26 4.73 -5.98
C ALA A 51 3.38 5.39 -4.60
N VAL A 52 2.32 5.35 -3.81
CA VAL A 52 2.28 5.86 -2.43
C VAL A 52 1.92 4.78 -1.40
N GLY A 53 1.96 3.51 -1.79
CA GLY A 53 1.70 2.38 -0.90
C GLY A 53 0.24 2.05 -0.65
N LEU A 54 -0.66 2.56 -1.49
CA LEU A 54 -2.09 2.26 -1.49
C LEU A 54 -2.45 1.23 -2.57
N PRO A 55 -3.62 0.58 -2.49
CA PRO A 55 -4.12 -0.25 -3.57
C PRO A 55 -4.20 0.50 -4.90
N GLU A 56 -4.07 -0.23 -6.01
CA GLU A 56 -4.18 0.34 -7.35
C GLU A 56 -5.51 1.06 -7.54
N GLY A 57 -5.48 2.24 -8.17
CA GLY A 57 -6.66 3.06 -8.40
C GLY A 57 -7.16 3.85 -7.18
N GLN A 58 -6.60 3.65 -6.01
CA GLN A 58 -6.97 4.41 -4.83
C GLN A 58 -6.31 5.79 -4.84
N MET A 59 -7.13 6.83 -4.64
CA MET A 59 -6.66 8.21 -4.51
C MET A 59 -5.76 8.34 -3.28
N GLY A 60 -4.64 9.06 -3.42
CA GLY A 60 -3.75 9.38 -2.32
C GLY A 60 -4.38 10.34 -1.31
N ASN A 61 -3.71 10.48 -0.18
CA ASN A 61 -4.07 11.44 0.86
C ASN A 61 -2.81 12.03 1.50
N SER A 62 -3.00 13.06 2.31
CA SER A 62 -1.90 13.78 2.98
C SER A 62 -1.07 12.87 3.88
N GLU A 63 -1.70 11.95 4.61
CA GLU A 63 -1.04 11.05 5.56
C GLU A 63 -0.01 10.16 4.85
N VAL A 64 -0.42 9.41 3.84
CA VAL A 64 0.50 8.53 3.10
C VAL A 64 1.55 9.33 2.32
N GLY A 65 1.19 10.49 1.77
CA GLY A 65 2.13 11.36 1.05
C GLY A 65 3.25 11.86 1.95
N HIS A 66 2.93 12.43 3.10
CA HIS A 66 3.91 12.90 4.07
C HIS A 66 4.75 11.77 4.65
N LEU A 67 4.13 10.61 4.92
CA LEU A 67 4.85 9.43 5.40
C LEU A 67 5.91 8.98 4.39
N ASN A 68 5.58 8.90 3.11
CA ASN A 68 6.51 8.51 2.05
C ASN A 68 7.65 9.52 1.88
N MET A 69 7.34 10.82 1.90
CA MET A 69 8.36 11.88 1.84
C MET A 69 9.31 11.81 3.05
N GLY A 70 8.76 11.64 4.26
CA GLY A 70 9.56 11.54 5.48
C GLY A 70 10.42 10.27 5.53
N ALA A 71 9.92 9.16 5.01
CA ALA A 71 10.63 7.88 4.95
C ALA A 71 11.66 7.81 3.81
N GLY A 72 11.55 8.68 2.80
CA GLY A 72 12.37 8.62 1.58
C GLY A 72 12.15 7.35 0.75
N ARG A 73 11.04 6.67 0.93
CA ARG A 73 10.67 5.44 0.22
C ARG A 73 9.16 5.22 0.25
N ILE A 74 8.67 4.32 -0.58
CA ILE A 74 7.26 3.89 -0.52
C ILE A 74 7.05 3.07 0.77
N VAL A 75 6.07 3.50 1.59
CA VAL A 75 5.61 2.78 2.77
C VAL A 75 4.25 2.18 2.44
N TYR A 76 4.23 0.88 2.17
CA TYR A 76 2.99 0.18 1.87
C TYR A 76 2.09 0.13 3.11
N GLN A 77 0.82 0.51 2.93
CA GLN A 77 -0.21 0.32 3.93
C GLN A 77 -0.49 -1.18 4.12
N ASP A 78 -1.00 -1.58 5.28
CA ASP A 78 -1.11 -2.99 5.67
C ASP A 78 -1.84 -3.84 4.63
N LEU A 79 -2.97 -3.37 4.12
CA LEU A 79 -3.71 -4.08 3.07
C LEU A 79 -2.84 -4.32 1.83
N THR A 80 -2.19 -3.29 1.34
CA THR A 80 -1.32 -3.34 0.15
C THR A 80 -0.10 -4.21 0.41
N LYS A 81 0.49 -4.10 1.60
CA LYS A 81 1.65 -4.88 2.02
C LYS A 81 1.34 -6.39 2.02
N ILE A 82 0.19 -6.79 2.59
CA ILE A 82 -0.23 -8.20 2.61
C ILE A 82 -0.53 -8.68 1.19
N THR A 83 -1.26 -7.90 0.40
CA THR A 83 -1.55 -8.24 -1.00
C THR A 83 -0.26 -8.45 -1.79
N LYS A 84 0.69 -7.52 -1.65
CA LYS A 84 1.99 -7.62 -2.31
C LYS A 84 2.78 -8.84 -1.86
N ALA A 85 2.84 -9.13 -0.56
CA ALA A 85 3.53 -10.29 -0.04
C ALA A 85 2.95 -11.62 -0.59
N ILE A 86 1.62 -11.69 -0.79
CA ILE A 86 0.98 -12.85 -1.43
C ILE A 86 1.41 -12.97 -2.90
N GLN A 87 1.44 -11.85 -3.63
CA GLN A 87 1.83 -11.82 -5.05
C GLN A 87 3.31 -12.18 -5.26
N ASP A 88 4.19 -11.65 -4.41
CA ASP A 88 5.64 -11.87 -4.48
C ASP A 88 6.05 -13.25 -3.94
N GLY A 89 5.19 -13.88 -3.13
CA GLY A 89 5.44 -15.18 -2.51
C GLY A 89 5.94 -15.14 -1.07
N ASP A 90 6.41 -14.00 -0.59
CA ASP A 90 6.96 -13.81 0.77
C ASP A 90 5.96 -14.16 1.88
N PHE A 91 4.67 -14.01 1.60
CA PHE A 91 3.59 -14.39 2.50
C PHE A 91 3.66 -15.86 2.91
N PHE A 92 4.06 -16.73 1.99
CA PHE A 92 4.12 -18.18 2.20
C PHE A 92 5.38 -18.62 2.96
N GLU A 93 6.30 -17.70 3.20
CA GLU A 93 7.52 -17.90 3.97
C GLU A 93 7.45 -17.23 5.35
N ASN A 94 6.30 -16.64 5.70
CA ASN A 94 6.12 -15.97 6.99
C ASN A 94 6.24 -16.96 8.14
N GLU A 95 7.25 -16.79 8.99
CA GLU A 95 7.59 -17.69 10.08
C GLU A 95 6.44 -17.94 11.07
N ALA A 96 5.66 -16.90 11.41
CA ALA A 96 4.54 -17.02 12.34
C ALA A 96 3.41 -17.86 11.75
N LEU A 97 3.10 -17.68 10.47
CA LEU A 97 2.10 -18.49 9.76
C LEU A 97 2.54 -19.94 9.58
N LEU A 98 3.81 -20.15 9.25
CA LEU A 98 4.40 -21.49 9.15
C LEU A 98 4.39 -22.21 10.51
N ALA A 99 4.72 -21.49 11.59
CA ALA A 99 4.67 -22.05 12.95
C ALA A 99 3.24 -22.46 13.35
N ALA A 100 2.23 -21.67 12.99
CA ALA A 100 0.81 -22.03 13.21
C ALA A 100 0.44 -23.32 12.47
N CYS A 101 0.84 -23.45 11.21
CA CYS A 101 0.61 -24.68 10.44
C CYS A 101 1.35 -25.89 11.04
N ALA A 102 2.58 -25.71 11.49
CA ALA A 102 3.35 -26.77 12.15
C ALA A 102 2.71 -27.20 13.47
N ASN A 103 2.23 -26.27 14.27
CA ASN A 103 1.51 -26.57 15.53
C ASN A 103 0.25 -27.41 15.30
N VAL A 104 -0.53 -27.04 14.29
CA VAL A 104 -1.75 -27.78 13.92
C VAL A 104 -1.43 -29.23 13.57
N LYS A 105 -0.37 -29.46 12.80
CA LYS A 105 0.09 -30.80 12.43
C LYS A 105 0.57 -31.62 13.64
N ALA A 106 1.35 -30.97 14.51
CA ALA A 106 1.91 -31.65 15.68
C ALA A 106 0.85 -32.13 16.67
N HIS A 107 -0.31 -31.46 16.70
CA HIS A 107 -1.39 -31.75 17.66
C HIS A 107 -2.64 -32.35 17.01
N ASP A 108 -2.59 -32.72 15.73
CA ASP A 108 -3.74 -33.23 14.97
C ASP A 108 -5.00 -32.35 15.18
N SER A 109 -4.83 -31.03 15.06
CA SER A 109 -5.85 -30.03 15.33
C SER A 109 -6.24 -29.24 14.08
N ALA A 110 -7.17 -28.30 14.19
CA ALA A 110 -7.65 -27.50 13.08
C ALA A 110 -7.06 -26.08 13.11
N LEU A 111 -6.74 -25.54 11.94
CA LEU A 111 -6.40 -24.13 11.77
C LEU A 111 -7.69 -23.32 11.62
N HIS A 112 -7.96 -22.43 12.57
CA HIS A 112 -9.12 -21.56 12.54
C HIS A 112 -8.74 -20.19 12.00
N LEU A 113 -9.46 -19.72 10.98
CA LEU A 113 -9.27 -18.40 10.37
C LEU A 113 -10.44 -17.50 10.73
N TYR A 114 -10.15 -16.33 11.28
CA TYR A 114 -11.13 -15.30 11.64
C TYR A 114 -10.89 -14.04 10.82
N GLY A 115 -11.94 -13.46 10.27
CA GLY A 115 -11.83 -12.22 9.50
C GLY A 115 -13.13 -11.85 8.83
N LEU A 116 -13.17 -10.66 8.25
CA LEU A 116 -14.29 -10.22 7.42
C LEU A 116 -14.12 -10.80 6.01
N VAL A 117 -15.18 -11.42 5.50
CA VAL A 117 -15.28 -11.87 4.12
C VAL A 117 -15.78 -10.69 3.29
N SER A 118 -14.85 -9.93 2.70
CA SER A 118 -15.14 -8.71 1.97
C SER A 118 -14.20 -8.54 0.77
N ASP A 119 -14.72 -7.97 -0.28
CA ASP A 119 -13.98 -7.51 -1.48
C ASP A 119 -13.69 -5.99 -1.45
N GLY A 120 -14.23 -5.29 -0.43
CA GLY A 120 -14.12 -3.84 -0.31
C GLY A 120 -12.74 -3.31 0.07
N GLY A 121 -11.89 -4.13 0.69
CA GLY A 121 -10.49 -3.76 0.97
C GLY A 121 -10.32 -2.64 2.00
N VAL A 122 -11.28 -2.40 2.89
CA VAL A 122 -11.16 -1.40 3.97
C VAL A 122 -10.48 -2.00 5.20
N HIS A 123 -11.03 -3.12 5.72
CA HIS A 123 -10.50 -3.81 6.91
C HIS A 123 -10.00 -5.22 6.59
N SER A 124 -10.38 -5.78 5.45
CA SER A 124 -9.95 -7.09 4.96
C SER A 124 -10.19 -7.18 3.46
N HIS A 125 -9.60 -8.19 2.83
CA HIS A 125 -9.87 -8.52 1.44
C HIS A 125 -9.88 -10.03 1.25
N ASN A 126 -10.83 -10.55 0.45
CA ASN A 126 -11.00 -11.98 0.19
C ASN A 126 -9.72 -12.67 -0.29
N THR A 127 -8.89 -11.97 -1.07
CA THR A 127 -7.62 -12.50 -1.57
C THR A 127 -6.67 -12.89 -0.44
N HIS A 128 -6.75 -12.23 0.74
CA HIS A 128 -5.93 -12.57 1.90
C HIS A 128 -6.39 -13.90 2.53
N ILE A 129 -7.70 -14.16 2.56
CA ILE A 129 -8.25 -15.43 2.99
C ILE A 129 -7.80 -16.55 2.04
N TYR A 130 -7.87 -16.30 0.73
CA TYR A 130 -7.38 -17.26 -0.27
C TYR A 130 -5.88 -17.53 -0.14
N GLY A 131 -5.09 -16.50 0.19
CA GLY A 131 -3.68 -16.65 0.52
C GLY A 131 -3.43 -17.58 1.71
N LEU A 132 -4.22 -17.42 2.78
CA LEU A 132 -4.14 -18.30 3.96
C LEU A 132 -4.55 -19.75 3.65
N LEU A 133 -5.60 -19.95 2.86
CA LEU A 133 -6.02 -21.27 2.41
C LEU A 133 -4.96 -21.94 1.53
N GLU A 134 -4.34 -21.17 0.62
CA GLU A 134 -3.25 -21.67 -0.20
C GLU A 134 -2.02 -22.02 0.64
N LEU A 135 -1.68 -21.21 1.65
CA LEU A 135 -0.61 -21.53 2.61
C LEU A 135 -0.89 -22.85 3.33
N ALA A 136 -2.09 -23.00 3.88
CA ALA A 136 -2.50 -24.23 4.56
C ALA A 136 -2.38 -25.45 3.64
N LYS A 137 -2.78 -25.31 2.37
CA LYS A 137 -2.66 -26.35 1.35
C LYS A 137 -1.20 -26.68 1.06
N ARG A 138 -0.33 -25.70 0.86
CA ARG A 138 1.11 -25.90 0.62
C ARG A 138 1.78 -26.59 1.78
N GLN A 139 1.39 -26.27 2.99
CA GLN A 139 1.89 -26.89 4.20
C GLN A 139 1.28 -28.28 4.45
N ARG A 140 0.38 -28.77 3.60
CA ARG A 140 -0.33 -30.04 3.81
C ARG A 140 -0.90 -30.17 5.23
N SER A 141 -1.36 -29.07 5.80
CA SER A 141 -2.26 -29.10 6.93
C SER A 141 -3.53 -29.77 6.39
N GLU A 142 -3.78 -31.02 6.77
CA GLU A 142 -4.84 -31.83 6.18
C GLU A 142 -6.15 -31.07 6.20
N GLU A 143 -6.76 -30.91 5.02
CA GLU A 143 -8.17 -30.59 4.92
C GLU A 143 -8.90 -31.74 5.63
N ARG A 144 -9.34 -31.52 6.85
CA ARG A 144 -10.47 -32.28 7.35
C ARG A 144 -11.63 -31.89 6.44
N ARG A 145 -11.85 -32.68 5.42
CA ARG A 145 -13.10 -32.67 4.68
C ARG A 145 -14.19 -32.82 5.74
N VAL A 146 -14.90 -31.74 6.01
CA VAL A 146 -16.23 -31.86 6.62
C VAL A 146 -17.06 -32.53 5.54
N GLY A 147 -16.90 -33.83 5.47
CA GLY A 147 -17.65 -34.69 4.62
C GLY A 147 -18.91 -35.08 5.31
N LYS A 148 -19.97 -34.83 4.64
CA LYS A 148 -21.37 -35.27 4.66
C LYS A 148 -22.29 -34.51 5.53
#